data_0c446e9602ca99cff8afecc5923f4988
#
_entry.id   0c446e9602ca99cff8afecc5923f4988
#
_cell.length_a   1.000
_cell.length_b   1.000
_cell.length_c   1.000
_cell.angle_alpha   90.00
_cell.angle_beta   90.00
_cell.angle_gamma   90.00
#
_symmetry.space_group_name_H-M   'P 1'
#
loop_
_entity.id
_entity.type
_entity.pdbx_description
1 polymer ?
#
loop_
_entity_poly.entity_id
_entity_poly.type
_entity_poly.pdbx_seq_one_letter_code
_entity_poly.pdbx_strand_id
1 'polypeptide(L)'
;MEKIWLKSYQAGVAHEIDINTFQSVVDVFEKSVQKFRDRPALANMDKILSYGDLDRLSADFASYLQHQLKLPKGSRVAVMMPNLLQYPVCVFGALRAGLTVVNVNPLYTPRELEHQLVDAGVDTIVILENFASVLEEVLPRTPVKHVVVTAIGDLLGFPRAQLVNFVVRKIKKMVPAWRIPGHQRFNDALALGSRQAPTPVDIGHDDIAFLQYTGGTTGVAKGAMLLHSNIIANMLQAGEWVKPVVREGQEVIITALPLYHIFSLTANLMVFTEVGALNVLITNPRDIPGFVKEIKKYPVTAMTGVNTLFNALLHSPDFATVDFSTWRLALGGGMAVQKAVADKWSQVTGVILAEAYGLTETSPAACINPLDMPAYNGTIGLPVPSTEIQIRDTDGNEVPLGQSGELCIRGPQVMKGYWNRPDETAKVIGPDGYLATGDMALMTPDGYVKLVDRKKDMILVSGFNVYPNEIEDVVAAMPGVLEVACIGVPDEHSGEAVKIFVVRKDPALNEDSIKQYCRHNLTGYKVPRHIEFRDELPKTNVGKILRRALRDQEVGKVAA
;
A
#
# COMPACT_ATOMS: atom_id res chain seq x y z
N MET A 1 -19.47 19.86 10.31
CA MET A 1 -20.61 18.91 10.01
C MET A 1 -20.83 18.01 11.19
N GLU A 2 -22.08 17.66 11.51
CA GLU A 2 -22.37 16.57 12.45
C GLU A 2 -21.76 15.27 11.93
N LYS A 3 -21.20 14.42 12.80
CA LYS A 3 -20.60 13.12 12.41
C LYS A 3 -21.71 12.11 12.02
N ILE A 4 -22.43 12.42 10.93
CA ILE A 4 -23.62 11.66 10.48
C ILE A 4 -23.30 10.20 10.17
N TRP A 5 -22.09 9.89 9.73
CA TRP A 5 -21.61 8.55 9.37
C TRP A 5 -21.60 7.56 10.54
N LEU A 6 -21.57 8.05 11.80
CA LEU A 6 -21.57 7.17 12.98
C LEU A 6 -22.85 6.34 13.09
N LYS A 7 -23.97 6.81 12.52
CA LYS A 7 -25.24 6.07 12.47
C LYS A 7 -25.21 4.85 11.54
N SER A 8 -24.26 4.86 10.60
CA SER A 8 -24.09 3.81 9.58
C SER A 8 -22.94 2.84 9.88
N TYR A 9 -22.32 2.97 11.06
CA TYR A 9 -21.28 2.02 11.49
C TYR A 9 -21.87 0.63 11.66
N GLN A 10 -21.11 -0.38 11.22
CA GLN A 10 -21.45 -1.79 11.49
C GLN A 10 -21.46 -2.07 13.00
N ALA A 11 -22.28 -3.02 13.41
CA ALA A 11 -22.42 -3.37 14.82
C ALA A 11 -21.07 -3.82 15.43
N GLY A 12 -20.77 -3.35 16.64
CA GLY A 12 -19.59 -3.73 17.40
C GLY A 12 -18.33 -2.90 17.11
N VAL A 13 -18.38 -1.93 16.21
CA VAL A 13 -17.27 -0.99 15.95
C VAL A 13 -17.40 0.23 16.87
N ALA A 14 -16.35 0.54 17.61
CA ALA A 14 -16.29 1.73 18.45
C ALA A 14 -16.24 3.01 17.57
N HIS A 15 -16.83 4.10 18.06
CA HIS A 15 -16.78 5.39 17.37
C HIS A 15 -15.42 6.09 17.51
N GLU A 16 -14.69 5.78 18.58
CA GLU A 16 -13.41 6.40 18.91
C GLU A 16 -12.43 5.33 19.39
N ILE A 17 -11.14 5.65 19.24
CA ILE A 17 -10.01 4.85 19.74
C ILE A 17 -9.26 5.62 20.84
N ASP A 18 -8.55 4.90 21.69
CA ASP A 18 -7.60 5.48 22.63
C ASP A 18 -6.16 5.14 22.24
N ILE A 19 -5.45 6.11 21.71
CA ILE A 19 -4.04 5.95 21.27
C ILE A 19 -3.10 5.61 22.45
N ASN A 20 -3.49 5.89 23.69
CA ASN A 20 -2.70 5.59 24.88
C ASN A 20 -2.76 4.10 25.28
N THR A 21 -3.52 3.28 24.56
CA THR A 21 -3.51 1.81 24.72
C THR A 21 -2.11 1.23 24.55
N PHE A 22 -1.29 1.86 23.70
CA PHE A 22 0.10 1.50 23.45
C PHE A 22 1.00 2.72 23.47
N GLN A 23 2.20 2.57 24.05
CA GLN A 23 3.19 3.64 24.12
C GLN A 23 3.91 3.87 22.78
N SER A 24 4.13 2.81 22.03
CA SER A 24 4.83 2.83 20.74
C SER A 24 4.45 1.63 19.89
N VAL A 25 4.81 1.61 18.61
CA VAL A 25 4.69 0.42 17.74
C VAL A 25 5.52 -0.74 18.29
N VAL A 26 6.60 -0.46 19.01
CA VAL A 26 7.41 -1.49 19.69
C VAL A 26 6.63 -2.13 20.83
N ASP A 27 5.91 -1.35 21.63
CA ASP A 27 5.03 -1.86 22.70
C ASP A 27 3.93 -2.78 22.15
N VAL A 28 3.31 -2.40 21.00
CA VAL A 28 2.36 -3.30 20.29
C VAL A 28 3.01 -4.63 19.95
N PHE A 29 4.20 -4.58 19.33
CA PHE A 29 4.94 -5.76 18.92
C PHE A 29 5.33 -6.65 20.11
N GLU A 30 5.87 -6.09 21.18
CA GLU A 30 6.32 -6.83 22.37
C GLU A 30 5.15 -7.47 23.10
N LYS A 31 4.02 -6.78 23.25
CA LYS A 31 2.78 -7.36 23.81
C LYS A 31 2.24 -8.50 22.94
N SER A 32 2.29 -8.35 21.61
CA SER A 32 1.88 -9.41 20.69
C SER A 32 2.79 -10.64 20.77
N VAL A 33 4.10 -10.42 20.82
CA VAL A 33 5.07 -11.52 21.02
C VAL A 33 4.84 -12.24 22.35
N GLN A 34 4.64 -11.51 23.43
CA GLN A 34 4.36 -12.10 24.74
C GLN A 34 3.11 -12.99 24.71
N LYS A 35 2.06 -12.52 24.02
CA LYS A 35 0.76 -13.20 23.96
C LYS A 35 0.75 -14.41 23.03
N PHE A 36 1.48 -14.31 21.89
CA PHE A 36 1.38 -15.29 20.80
C PHE A 36 2.70 -16.02 20.51
N ARG A 37 3.64 -16.06 21.47
CA ARG A 37 5.03 -16.47 21.32
C ARG A 37 5.23 -17.71 20.45
N ASP A 38 4.45 -18.77 20.70
CA ASP A 38 4.63 -20.07 20.04
C ASP A 38 3.77 -20.21 18.75
N ARG A 39 2.99 -19.18 18.41
CA ARG A 39 2.18 -19.20 17.19
C ARG A 39 2.99 -18.82 15.95
N PRO A 40 2.61 -19.35 14.79
CA PRO A 40 3.14 -18.88 13.51
C PRO A 40 2.88 -17.37 13.31
N ALA A 41 3.91 -16.62 12.97
CA ALA A 41 3.82 -15.19 12.67
C ALA A 41 3.97 -14.89 11.18
N LEU A 42 4.97 -15.50 10.54
CA LEU A 42 5.32 -15.25 9.15
C LEU A 42 5.52 -16.55 8.40
N ALA A 43 5.05 -16.62 7.17
CA ALA A 43 5.36 -17.72 6.25
C ALA A 43 5.85 -17.16 4.91
N ASN A 44 6.92 -17.73 4.37
CA ASN A 44 7.42 -17.41 3.03
C ASN A 44 8.20 -18.59 2.47
N MET A 45 7.93 -18.98 1.24
CA MET A 45 8.63 -20.11 0.58
C MET A 45 8.70 -21.36 1.45
N ASP A 46 7.58 -21.80 2.06
CA ASP A 46 7.41 -22.94 2.97
C ASP A 46 8.27 -22.86 4.27
N LYS A 47 8.87 -21.73 4.60
CA LYS A 47 9.45 -21.46 5.91
C LYS A 47 8.47 -20.69 6.74
N ILE A 48 8.27 -21.16 7.96
CA ILE A 48 7.44 -20.49 8.97
C ILE A 48 8.36 -20.00 10.09
N LEU A 49 8.16 -18.77 10.52
CA LEU A 49 8.72 -18.19 11.73
C LEU A 49 7.60 -17.99 12.75
N SER A 50 7.83 -18.37 13.99
CA SER A 50 6.93 -18.05 15.11
C SER A 50 7.10 -16.59 15.55
N TYR A 51 6.18 -16.09 16.39
CA TYR A 51 6.34 -14.81 17.05
C TYR A 51 7.60 -14.76 17.91
N GLY A 52 7.95 -15.87 18.56
CA GLY A 52 9.20 -16.00 19.31
C GLY A 52 10.45 -15.97 18.45
N ASP A 53 10.41 -16.54 17.23
CA ASP A 53 11.51 -16.41 16.27
C ASP A 53 11.67 -14.96 15.80
N LEU A 54 10.55 -14.29 15.48
CA LEU A 54 10.56 -12.90 15.05
C LEU A 54 11.07 -11.97 16.16
N ASP A 55 10.68 -12.22 17.42
CA ASP A 55 11.20 -11.52 18.59
C ASP A 55 12.73 -11.63 18.68
N ARG A 56 13.24 -12.86 18.68
CA ARG A 56 14.67 -13.13 18.76
C ARG A 56 15.45 -12.47 17.61
N LEU A 57 15.01 -12.69 16.37
CA LEU A 57 15.72 -12.16 15.19
C LEU A 57 15.69 -10.63 15.15
N SER A 58 14.57 -10.00 15.52
CA SER A 58 14.48 -8.55 15.59
C SER A 58 15.30 -7.97 16.75
N ALA A 59 15.40 -8.68 17.88
CA ALA A 59 16.29 -8.30 18.98
C ALA A 59 17.76 -8.38 18.56
N ASP A 60 18.16 -9.47 17.89
CA ASP A 60 19.51 -9.64 17.37
C ASP A 60 19.86 -8.49 16.39
N PHE A 61 18.93 -8.14 15.50
CA PHE A 61 19.14 -7.04 14.56
C PHE A 61 19.21 -5.68 15.28
N ALA A 62 18.34 -5.41 16.27
CA ALA A 62 18.38 -4.19 17.08
C ALA A 62 19.74 -4.06 17.81
N SER A 63 20.20 -5.13 18.43
CA SER A 63 21.51 -5.17 19.09
C SER A 63 22.67 -4.86 18.14
N TYR A 64 22.62 -5.44 16.92
CA TYR A 64 23.61 -5.12 15.89
C TYR A 64 23.64 -3.63 15.55
N LEU A 65 22.47 -3.02 15.33
CA LEU A 65 22.37 -1.60 15.00
C LEU A 65 22.89 -0.70 16.15
N GLN A 66 22.60 -1.06 17.40
CA GLN A 66 22.99 -0.30 18.58
C GLN A 66 24.48 -0.49 18.94
N HIS A 67 24.97 -1.73 18.97
CA HIS A 67 26.28 -2.04 19.57
C HIS A 67 27.40 -2.19 18.55
N GLN A 68 27.11 -2.66 17.35
CA GLN A 68 28.12 -2.79 16.28
C GLN A 68 28.18 -1.50 15.44
N LEU A 69 27.04 -0.98 15.01
CA LEU A 69 27.00 0.24 14.20
C LEU A 69 26.95 1.51 15.07
N LYS A 70 26.59 1.39 16.36
CA LYS A 70 26.49 2.48 17.35
C LYS A 70 25.57 3.62 16.87
N LEU A 71 24.47 3.27 16.24
CA LEU A 71 23.52 4.26 15.73
C LEU A 71 22.78 4.92 16.89
N PRO A 72 22.77 6.27 16.98
CA PRO A 72 21.99 6.99 17.98
C PRO A 72 20.48 6.92 17.64
N LYS A 73 19.63 7.07 18.68
CA LYS A 73 18.18 7.19 18.52
C LYS A 73 17.83 8.19 17.42
N GLY A 74 16.86 7.88 16.58
CA GLY A 74 16.40 8.71 15.45
C GLY A 74 17.26 8.62 14.18
N SER A 75 18.37 7.84 14.15
CA SER A 75 19.06 7.53 12.89
C SER A 75 18.12 6.81 11.92
N ARG A 76 18.34 6.99 10.62
CA ARG A 76 17.46 6.46 9.55
C ARG A 76 18.04 5.19 8.94
N VAL A 77 17.25 4.13 8.99
CA VAL A 77 17.58 2.83 8.40
C VAL A 77 16.66 2.58 7.20
N ALA A 78 17.24 2.57 6.01
CA ALA A 78 16.51 2.21 4.79
C ALA A 78 16.37 0.69 4.67
N VAL A 79 15.17 0.22 4.26
CA VAL A 79 14.90 -1.19 3.99
C VAL A 79 14.41 -1.32 2.54
N MET A 80 15.23 -1.98 1.69
CA MET A 80 15.02 -2.09 0.25
C MET A 80 14.93 -3.56 -0.18
N MET A 81 13.74 -4.14 -0.04
CA MET A 81 13.47 -5.53 -0.44
C MET A 81 11.97 -5.77 -0.65
N PRO A 82 11.57 -6.79 -1.43
CA PRO A 82 10.17 -7.24 -1.51
C PRO A 82 9.75 -7.96 -0.22
N ASN A 83 8.55 -8.56 -0.25
CA ASN A 83 8.04 -9.36 0.86
C ASN A 83 8.90 -10.60 1.08
N LEU A 84 9.74 -10.54 2.09
CA LEU A 84 10.65 -11.60 2.56
C LEU A 84 10.58 -11.67 4.09
N LEU A 85 10.99 -12.79 4.67
CA LEU A 85 11.06 -12.97 6.14
C LEU A 85 11.96 -11.92 6.81
N GLN A 86 12.98 -11.44 6.11
CA GLN A 86 13.93 -10.45 6.60
C GLN A 86 13.29 -9.06 6.78
N TYR A 87 12.26 -8.71 5.98
CA TYR A 87 11.66 -7.39 6.05
C TYR A 87 11.07 -7.07 7.43
N PRO A 88 10.17 -7.89 8.02
CA PRO A 88 9.66 -7.65 9.36
C PRO A 88 10.75 -7.66 10.44
N VAL A 89 11.78 -8.53 10.30
CA VAL A 89 12.93 -8.56 11.21
C VAL A 89 13.67 -7.22 11.21
N CYS A 90 13.92 -6.65 10.02
CA CYS A 90 14.58 -5.35 9.88
C CYS A 90 13.72 -4.21 10.45
N VAL A 91 12.42 -4.21 10.14
CA VAL A 91 11.50 -3.15 10.60
C VAL A 91 11.40 -3.15 12.14
N PHE A 92 11.03 -4.28 12.74
CA PHE A 92 10.89 -4.35 14.20
C PHE A 92 12.24 -4.18 14.90
N GLY A 93 13.34 -4.69 14.34
CA GLY A 93 14.67 -4.49 14.89
C GLY A 93 15.11 -3.02 14.88
N ALA A 94 14.88 -2.29 13.79
CA ALA A 94 15.18 -0.87 13.72
C ALA A 94 14.32 -0.05 14.69
N LEU A 95 13.00 -0.32 14.75
CA LEU A 95 12.10 0.36 15.70
C LEU A 95 12.49 0.09 17.15
N ARG A 96 12.82 -1.16 17.54
CA ARG A 96 13.31 -1.52 18.88
C ARG A 96 14.61 -0.81 19.26
N ALA A 97 15.45 -0.52 18.27
CA ALA A 97 16.67 0.28 18.49
C ALA A 97 16.39 1.79 18.59
N GLY A 98 15.13 2.22 18.52
CA GLY A 98 14.73 3.63 18.54
C GLY A 98 15.05 4.38 17.24
N LEU A 99 15.12 3.68 16.11
CA LEU A 99 15.51 4.23 14.82
C LEU A 99 14.29 4.45 13.91
N THR A 100 14.42 5.37 12.97
CA THR A 100 13.39 5.65 11.97
C THR A 100 13.60 4.74 10.76
N VAL A 101 12.56 4.01 10.37
CA VAL A 101 12.59 3.17 9.17
C VAL A 101 12.25 4.01 7.93
N VAL A 102 13.06 3.87 6.89
CA VAL A 102 12.82 4.47 5.56
C VAL A 102 12.51 3.34 4.60
N ASN A 103 11.25 3.19 4.22
CA ASN A 103 10.84 2.17 3.27
C ASN A 103 11.23 2.58 1.85
N VAL A 104 11.96 1.69 1.16
CA VAL A 104 12.47 1.94 -0.19
C VAL A 104 11.88 0.93 -1.16
N ASN A 105 11.35 1.43 -2.25
CA ASN A 105 10.89 0.59 -3.35
C ASN A 105 12.09 -0.09 -4.03
N PRO A 106 12.17 -1.44 -4.05
CA PRO A 106 13.31 -2.16 -4.63
C PRO A 106 13.46 -1.98 -6.15
N LEU A 107 12.44 -1.47 -6.82
CA LEU A 107 12.46 -1.23 -8.26
C LEU A 107 12.78 0.24 -8.63
N TYR A 108 13.24 1.03 -7.69
CA TYR A 108 13.68 2.40 -7.98
C TYR A 108 14.89 2.41 -8.91
N THR A 109 14.87 3.39 -9.82
CA THR A 109 16.02 3.73 -10.65
C THR A 109 17.15 4.31 -9.77
N PRO A 110 18.41 4.35 -10.25
CA PRO A 110 19.50 4.98 -9.51
C PRO A 110 19.16 6.41 -9.06
N ARG A 111 18.55 7.22 -9.94
CA ARG A 111 18.15 8.60 -9.62
C ARG A 111 17.11 8.68 -8.48
N GLU A 112 16.11 7.82 -8.47
CA GLU A 112 15.08 7.79 -7.44
C GLU A 112 15.65 7.32 -6.10
N LEU A 113 16.51 6.30 -6.13
CA LEU A 113 17.19 5.78 -4.94
C LEU A 113 18.13 6.83 -4.34
N GLU A 114 18.98 7.46 -5.15
CA GLU A 114 19.87 8.54 -4.71
C GLU A 114 19.09 9.66 -4.03
N HIS A 115 18.04 10.15 -4.70
CA HIS A 115 17.18 11.19 -4.16
C HIS A 115 16.63 10.82 -2.78
N GLN A 116 16.03 9.62 -2.63
CA GLN A 116 15.43 9.21 -1.37
C GLN A 116 16.46 9.06 -0.25
N LEU A 117 17.62 8.44 -0.52
CA LEU A 117 18.67 8.23 0.47
C LEU A 117 19.28 9.55 0.95
N VAL A 118 19.45 10.51 0.05
CA VAL A 118 19.98 11.85 0.37
C VAL A 118 18.95 12.69 1.12
N ASP A 119 17.72 12.77 0.64
CA ASP A 119 16.65 13.57 1.24
C ASP A 119 16.30 13.08 2.66
N ALA A 120 16.20 11.75 2.84
CA ALA A 120 15.97 11.16 4.15
C ALA A 120 17.20 11.22 5.06
N GLY A 121 18.41 11.47 4.54
CA GLY A 121 19.65 11.42 5.30
C GLY A 121 19.91 10.04 5.90
N VAL A 122 19.83 9.00 5.08
CA VAL A 122 19.94 7.59 5.50
C VAL A 122 21.36 7.26 5.94
N ASP A 123 21.52 6.75 7.17
CA ASP A 123 22.82 6.29 7.70
C ASP A 123 23.13 4.85 7.31
N THR A 124 22.11 4.00 7.30
CA THR A 124 22.24 2.55 7.07
C THR A 124 21.19 2.07 6.08
N ILE A 125 21.59 1.20 5.15
CA ILE A 125 20.66 0.52 4.26
C ILE A 125 20.75 -0.99 4.39
N VAL A 126 19.59 -1.66 4.48
CA VAL A 126 19.44 -3.11 4.33
C VAL A 126 18.84 -3.36 2.95
N ILE A 127 19.57 -4.08 2.09
CA ILE A 127 19.21 -4.25 0.70
C ILE A 127 19.27 -5.71 0.26
N LEU A 128 18.29 -6.14 -0.54
CA LEU A 128 18.36 -7.43 -1.21
C LEU A 128 19.42 -7.38 -2.33
N GLU A 129 20.29 -8.39 -2.40
CA GLU A 129 21.42 -8.44 -3.34
C GLU A 129 21.03 -8.27 -4.81
N ASN A 130 19.78 -8.60 -5.16
CA ASN A 130 19.24 -8.42 -6.51
C ASN A 130 19.27 -6.94 -6.98
N PHE A 131 19.28 -6.01 -6.05
CA PHE A 131 19.26 -4.56 -6.30
C PHE A 131 20.55 -3.86 -5.86
N ALA A 132 21.54 -4.60 -5.39
CA ALA A 132 22.79 -4.04 -4.87
C ALA A 132 23.61 -3.29 -5.95
N SER A 133 23.49 -3.66 -7.24
CA SER A 133 24.14 -2.93 -8.33
C SER A 133 23.59 -1.50 -8.50
N VAL A 134 22.31 -1.28 -8.25
CA VAL A 134 21.70 0.07 -8.28
C VAL A 134 22.23 0.90 -7.11
N LEU A 135 22.38 0.30 -5.92
CA LEU A 135 22.99 0.98 -4.78
C LEU A 135 24.47 1.30 -5.03
N GLU A 136 25.25 0.36 -5.60
CA GLU A 136 26.66 0.56 -5.91
C GLU A 136 26.89 1.83 -6.75
N GLU A 137 26.02 2.07 -7.74
CA GLU A 137 26.10 3.23 -8.62
C GLU A 137 25.93 4.56 -7.86
N VAL A 138 25.01 4.60 -6.89
CA VAL A 138 24.64 5.85 -6.22
C VAL A 138 25.34 6.05 -4.87
N LEU A 139 25.83 4.97 -4.26
CA LEU A 139 26.39 4.97 -2.89
C LEU A 139 27.41 6.10 -2.64
N PRO A 140 28.37 6.40 -3.56
CA PRO A 140 29.34 7.49 -3.35
C PRO A 140 28.71 8.89 -3.25
N ARG A 141 27.46 9.06 -3.68
CA ARG A 141 26.73 10.34 -3.67
C ARG A 141 25.69 10.43 -2.56
N THR A 142 25.65 9.42 -1.68
CA THR A 142 24.68 9.34 -0.59
C THR A 142 25.36 9.46 0.78
N PRO A 143 24.62 9.79 1.86
CA PRO A 143 25.16 9.83 3.21
C PRO A 143 25.30 8.45 3.86
N VAL A 144 24.98 7.37 3.16
CA VAL A 144 24.98 6.00 3.69
C VAL A 144 26.37 5.57 4.11
N LYS A 145 26.52 5.16 5.36
CA LYS A 145 27.78 4.70 5.96
C LYS A 145 27.84 3.18 6.08
N HIS A 146 26.69 2.55 6.28
CA HIS A 146 26.60 1.12 6.55
C HIS A 146 25.65 0.44 5.56
N VAL A 147 26.13 -0.64 4.94
CA VAL A 147 25.34 -1.44 3.98
C VAL A 147 25.24 -2.86 4.49
N VAL A 148 24.02 -3.33 4.70
CA VAL A 148 23.71 -4.74 5.03
C VAL A 148 23.05 -5.36 3.82
N VAL A 149 23.63 -6.44 3.31
CA VAL A 149 23.13 -7.14 2.12
C VAL A 149 22.52 -8.48 2.53
N THR A 150 21.26 -8.71 2.12
CA THR A 150 20.57 -10.00 2.30
C THR A 150 20.34 -10.69 0.95
N ALA A 151 20.20 -12.01 0.97
CA ALA A 151 19.78 -12.82 -0.16
C ALA A 151 18.39 -13.42 0.10
N ILE A 152 17.64 -13.78 -0.94
CA ILE A 152 16.27 -14.29 -0.84
C ILE A 152 16.16 -15.44 0.16
N GLY A 153 17.13 -16.35 0.15
CA GLY A 153 17.09 -17.56 0.96
C GLY A 153 17.63 -17.44 2.39
N ASP A 154 18.12 -16.27 2.83
CA ASP A 154 18.94 -16.16 4.05
C ASP A 154 18.24 -16.66 5.34
N LEU A 155 16.93 -16.54 5.47
CA LEU A 155 16.17 -17.05 6.62
C LEU A 155 15.44 -18.37 6.37
N LEU A 156 15.65 -19.03 5.21
CA LEU A 156 14.96 -20.29 4.89
C LEU A 156 15.58 -21.52 5.62
N GLY A 157 16.76 -21.37 6.22
CA GLY A 157 17.47 -22.45 6.90
C GLY A 157 18.24 -23.38 5.95
N PHE A 158 19.16 -24.20 6.52
CA PHE A 158 19.94 -25.20 5.77
C PHE A 158 19.07 -26.43 5.46
N PRO A 159 19.18 -27.07 4.26
CA PRO A 159 19.99 -26.71 3.10
C PRO A 159 19.25 -25.75 2.11
N ARG A 160 18.01 -25.38 2.42
CA ARG A 160 17.10 -24.66 1.54
C ARG A 160 17.63 -23.26 1.17
N ALA A 161 18.21 -22.55 2.15
CA ALA A 161 18.84 -21.25 1.92
C ALA A 161 19.87 -21.29 0.80
N GLN A 162 20.79 -22.28 0.85
CA GLN A 162 21.85 -22.43 -0.13
C GLN A 162 21.29 -22.76 -1.52
N LEU A 163 20.31 -23.67 -1.57
CA LEU A 163 19.68 -24.07 -2.83
C LEU A 163 18.98 -22.89 -3.49
N VAL A 164 18.15 -22.16 -2.74
CA VAL A 164 17.41 -21.00 -3.26
C VAL A 164 18.38 -19.91 -3.74
N ASN A 165 19.39 -19.57 -2.93
CA ASN A 165 20.39 -18.56 -3.30
C ASN A 165 21.20 -18.99 -4.54
N PHE A 166 21.55 -20.27 -4.66
CA PHE A 166 22.23 -20.80 -5.85
C PHE A 166 21.33 -20.69 -7.10
N VAL A 167 20.05 -21.10 -7.01
CA VAL A 167 19.10 -21.02 -8.12
C VAL A 167 18.92 -19.56 -8.57
N VAL A 168 18.72 -18.64 -7.63
CA VAL A 168 18.53 -17.21 -7.92
C VAL A 168 19.77 -16.60 -8.59
N ARG A 169 20.97 -16.89 -8.06
CA ARG A 169 22.24 -16.32 -8.56
C ARG A 169 22.71 -16.97 -9.86
N LYS A 170 22.69 -18.30 -9.95
CA LYS A 170 23.37 -19.05 -11.02
C LYS A 170 22.44 -19.54 -12.12
N ILE A 171 21.24 -20.01 -11.77
CA ILE A 171 20.30 -20.57 -12.75
C ILE A 171 19.41 -19.46 -13.33
N LYS A 172 18.72 -18.72 -12.48
CA LYS A 172 17.84 -17.63 -12.92
C LYS A 172 18.59 -16.34 -13.26
N LYS A 173 19.87 -16.20 -12.84
CA LYS A 173 20.72 -15.02 -13.07
C LYS A 173 20.04 -13.70 -12.69
N MET A 174 19.28 -13.70 -11.59
CA MET A 174 18.53 -12.54 -11.13
C MET A 174 19.33 -11.57 -10.27
N VAL A 175 20.60 -11.87 -10.00
CA VAL A 175 21.51 -11.02 -9.23
C VAL A 175 22.59 -10.50 -10.20
N PRO A 176 22.51 -9.22 -10.63
CA PRO A 176 23.58 -8.56 -11.38
C PRO A 176 24.90 -8.56 -10.59
N ALA A 177 26.03 -8.46 -11.27
CA ALA A 177 27.31 -8.29 -10.59
C ALA A 177 27.32 -6.95 -9.83
N TRP A 178 27.83 -6.96 -8.61
CA TRP A 178 27.99 -5.78 -7.78
C TRP A 178 29.22 -5.90 -6.87
N ARG A 179 29.76 -4.75 -6.46
CA ARG A 179 30.89 -4.64 -5.55
C ARG A 179 30.72 -3.46 -4.60
N ILE A 180 30.32 -3.73 -3.36
CA ILE A 180 30.21 -2.74 -2.29
C ILE A 180 31.21 -3.11 -1.20
N PRO A 181 32.38 -2.47 -1.14
CA PRO A 181 33.38 -2.77 -0.11
C PRO A 181 32.84 -2.50 1.29
N GLY A 182 33.18 -3.37 2.25
CA GLY A 182 32.79 -3.19 3.64
C GLY A 182 31.31 -3.50 3.97
N HIS A 183 30.53 -4.00 3.00
CA HIS A 183 29.16 -4.44 3.29
C HIS A 183 29.17 -5.61 4.31
N GLN A 184 28.15 -5.65 5.15
CA GLN A 184 27.88 -6.76 6.08
C GLN A 184 26.84 -7.71 5.48
N ARG A 185 27.00 -9.02 5.61
CA ARG A 185 25.94 -9.97 5.29
C ARG A 185 24.89 -9.97 6.40
N PHE A 186 23.61 -10.06 6.03
CA PHE A 186 22.50 -10.00 6.98
C PHE A 186 22.58 -11.07 8.08
N ASN A 187 22.87 -12.32 7.73
CA ASN A 187 23.02 -13.40 8.72
C ASN A 187 24.23 -13.18 9.65
N ASP A 188 25.32 -12.57 9.15
CA ASP A 188 26.47 -12.22 9.99
C ASP A 188 26.13 -11.06 10.92
N ALA A 189 25.32 -10.08 10.45
CA ALA A 189 24.81 -9.01 11.31
C ALA A 189 23.95 -9.56 12.46
N LEU A 190 23.05 -10.51 12.19
CA LEU A 190 22.28 -11.20 13.22
C LEU A 190 23.18 -11.96 14.19
N ALA A 191 24.17 -12.71 13.68
CA ALA A 191 25.12 -13.45 14.51
C ALA A 191 26.00 -12.54 15.39
N LEU A 192 26.33 -11.34 14.92
CA LEU A 192 27.02 -10.32 15.74
C LEU A 192 26.10 -9.77 16.81
N GLY A 193 24.85 -9.44 16.46
CA GLY A 193 23.86 -8.90 17.38
C GLY A 193 23.45 -9.87 18.48
N SER A 194 23.36 -11.17 18.17
CA SER A 194 22.98 -12.21 19.15
C SER A 194 23.95 -12.39 20.33
N ARG A 195 25.14 -11.77 20.25
CA ARG A 195 26.15 -11.82 21.32
C ARG A 195 25.81 -10.97 22.54
N GLN A 196 24.92 -10.01 22.39
CA GLN A 196 24.51 -9.08 23.42
C GLN A 196 23.04 -8.71 23.25
N ALA A 197 22.29 -8.61 24.33
CA ALA A 197 20.91 -8.14 24.27
C ALA A 197 20.84 -6.65 23.82
N PRO A 198 19.80 -6.24 23.09
CA PRO A 198 19.61 -4.85 22.77
C PRO A 198 19.38 -4.03 24.06
N THR A 199 19.87 -2.81 24.07
CA THR A 199 19.62 -1.85 25.15
C THR A 199 18.21 -1.28 24.98
N PRO A 200 17.36 -1.30 26.03
CA PRO A 200 16.07 -0.64 25.98
C PRO A 200 16.18 0.85 25.63
N VAL A 201 15.30 1.33 24.76
CA VAL A 201 15.23 2.73 24.34
C VAL A 201 13.87 3.29 24.74
N ASP A 202 13.85 4.47 25.31
CA ASP A 202 12.61 5.19 25.56
C ASP A 202 12.05 5.73 24.24
N ILE A 203 10.91 5.15 23.81
CA ILE A 203 10.24 5.44 22.55
C ILE A 203 8.81 5.87 22.86
N GLY A 204 8.46 7.09 22.45
CA GLY A 204 7.14 7.66 22.68
C GLY A 204 6.36 7.94 21.41
N HIS A 205 5.16 8.45 21.61
CA HIS A 205 4.21 8.79 20.53
C HIS A 205 4.77 9.76 19.49
N ASP A 206 5.61 10.71 19.92
CA ASP A 206 6.15 11.79 19.06
C ASP A 206 7.39 11.40 18.26
N ASP A 207 7.98 10.23 18.55
CA ASP A 207 9.10 9.71 17.78
C ASP A 207 8.64 9.32 16.37
N ILE A 208 9.48 9.55 15.36
CA ILE A 208 9.19 9.18 13.98
C ILE A 208 9.44 7.67 13.83
N ALA A 209 8.38 6.90 13.56
CA ALA A 209 8.50 5.47 13.25
C ALA A 209 8.95 5.25 11.81
N PHE A 210 8.34 5.98 10.86
CA PHE A 210 8.60 5.80 9.44
C PHE A 210 8.75 7.14 8.71
N LEU A 211 9.70 7.20 7.77
CA LEU A 211 9.67 8.13 6.65
C LEU A 211 9.16 7.37 5.43
N GLN A 212 7.91 7.64 5.08
CA GLN A 212 7.24 6.94 4.00
C GLN A 212 7.17 7.83 2.76
N TYR A 213 7.95 7.49 1.73
CA TYR A 213 8.01 8.32 0.53
C TYR A 213 6.82 8.09 -0.37
N THR A 214 6.20 9.19 -0.80
CA THR A 214 5.10 9.16 -1.76
C THR A 214 5.62 9.52 -3.14
N GLY A 215 5.26 8.74 -4.14
CA GLY A 215 5.44 9.12 -5.53
C GLY A 215 4.49 10.25 -5.87
N GLY A 216 4.85 11.49 -5.51
CA GLY A 216 4.05 12.66 -5.77
C GLY A 216 3.66 12.76 -7.25
N THR A 217 2.40 13.05 -7.49
CA THR A 217 1.83 13.15 -8.84
C THR A 217 2.30 14.38 -9.61
N THR A 218 3.01 15.27 -8.92
CA THR A 218 3.40 16.59 -9.44
C THR A 218 4.90 16.89 -9.33
N GLY A 219 5.73 15.97 -8.79
CA GLY A 219 7.13 16.31 -8.54
C GLY A 219 7.96 15.18 -7.95
N VAL A 220 9.03 15.58 -7.30
CA VAL A 220 9.97 14.74 -6.58
C VAL A 220 9.28 14.09 -5.38
N ALA A 221 9.54 12.81 -5.13
CA ALA A 221 8.97 12.08 -3.99
C ALA A 221 9.30 12.77 -2.67
N LYS A 222 8.30 12.88 -1.78
CA LYS A 222 8.40 13.52 -0.46
C LYS A 222 8.21 12.47 0.64
N GLY A 223 8.98 12.55 1.70
CA GLY A 223 8.87 11.65 2.86
C GLY A 223 7.79 12.13 3.83
N ALA A 224 6.67 11.42 3.95
CA ALA A 224 5.71 11.66 5.00
C ALA A 224 6.28 11.19 6.35
N MET A 225 6.28 12.05 7.37
CA MET A 225 6.68 11.71 8.74
C MET A 225 5.52 11.03 9.45
N LEU A 226 5.62 9.71 9.60
CA LEU A 226 4.64 8.93 10.34
C LEU A 226 5.20 8.65 11.75
N LEU A 227 4.56 9.25 12.74
CA LEU A 227 4.91 9.06 14.14
C LEU A 227 4.45 7.69 14.64
N HIS A 228 5.04 7.22 15.75
CA HIS A 228 4.52 6.03 16.43
C HIS A 228 3.02 6.18 16.76
N SER A 229 2.59 7.37 17.22
CA SER A 229 1.17 7.66 17.48
C SER A 229 0.28 7.53 16.24
N ASN A 230 0.74 8.00 15.06
CA ASN A 230 -0.06 7.90 13.83
C ASN A 230 -0.29 6.44 13.40
N ILE A 231 0.76 5.60 13.48
CA ILE A 231 0.67 4.17 13.17
C ILE A 231 -0.20 3.45 14.17
N ILE A 232 -0.03 3.69 15.48
CA ILE A 232 -0.88 3.12 16.54
C ILE A 232 -2.35 3.50 16.30
N ALA A 233 -2.61 4.78 16.05
CA ALA A 233 -3.97 5.24 15.77
C ALA A 233 -4.61 4.46 14.62
N ASN A 234 -3.90 4.34 13.50
CA ASN A 234 -4.45 3.65 12.33
C ASN A 234 -4.56 2.13 12.52
N MET A 235 -3.64 1.53 13.28
CA MET A 235 -3.78 0.12 13.70
C MET A 235 -5.03 -0.10 14.53
N LEU A 236 -5.30 0.74 15.53
CA LEU A 236 -6.48 0.65 16.39
C LEU A 236 -7.76 0.91 15.59
N GLN A 237 -7.78 1.91 14.70
CA GLN A 237 -8.90 2.21 13.82
C GLN A 237 -9.25 1.03 12.92
N ALA A 238 -8.25 0.47 12.22
CA ALA A 238 -8.43 -0.68 11.36
C ALA A 238 -8.76 -1.95 12.17
N GLY A 239 -8.13 -2.13 13.32
CA GLY A 239 -8.41 -3.24 14.24
C GLY A 239 -9.86 -3.24 14.72
N GLU A 240 -10.40 -2.10 15.20
CA GLU A 240 -11.80 -1.97 15.56
C GLU A 240 -12.73 -2.24 14.37
N TRP A 241 -12.34 -1.80 13.15
CA TRP A 241 -13.14 -2.02 11.95
C TRP A 241 -13.27 -3.49 11.57
N VAL A 242 -12.18 -4.27 11.67
CA VAL A 242 -12.18 -5.69 11.29
C VAL A 242 -12.59 -6.63 12.42
N LYS A 243 -12.67 -6.14 13.65
CA LYS A 243 -12.98 -6.91 14.87
C LYS A 243 -14.24 -7.79 14.78
N PRO A 244 -15.34 -7.38 14.12
CA PRO A 244 -16.52 -8.24 14.00
C PRO A 244 -16.27 -9.53 13.22
N VAL A 245 -15.28 -9.58 12.33
CA VAL A 245 -14.99 -10.73 11.45
C VAL A 245 -13.67 -11.43 11.76
N VAL A 246 -12.76 -10.77 12.47
CA VAL A 246 -11.43 -11.29 12.81
C VAL A 246 -11.47 -12.05 14.15
N ARG A 247 -10.77 -13.17 14.21
CA ARG A 247 -10.63 -14.03 15.41
C ARG A 247 -9.19 -14.01 15.88
N GLU A 248 -8.97 -13.43 17.03
CA GLU A 248 -7.64 -13.31 17.64
C GLU A 248 -6.90 -14.64 17.68
N GLY A 249 -5.65 -14.64 17.22
CA GLY A 249 -4.76 -15.80 17.17
C GLY A 249 -5.15 -16.88 16.16
N GLN A 250 -6.17 -16.68 15.31
CA GLN A 250 -6.66 -17.70 14.38
C GLN A 250 -6.59 -17.27 12.91
N GLU A 251 -6.13 -16.04 12.65
CA GLU A 251 -6.14 -15.50 11.30
C GLU A 251 -4.93 -15.95 10.48
N VAL A 252 -5.18 -16.13 9.19
CA VAL A 252 -4.15 -16.33 8.17
C VAL A 252 -4.38 -15.32 7.06
N ILE A 253 -3.52 -14.31 6.97
CA ILE A 253 -3.65 -13.25 5.99
C ILE A 253 -2.64 -13.43 4.85
N ILE A 254 -3.12 -13.31 3.62
CA ILE A 254 -2.26 -13.22 2.44
C ILE A 254 -1.70 -11.81 2.32
N THR A 255 -0.38 -11.70 2.38
CA THR A 255 0.37 -10.44 2.26
C THR A 255 1.05 -10.38 0.88
N ALA A 256 0.24 -10.03 -0.13
CA ALA A 256 0.68 -9.92 -1.52
C ALA A 256 1.11 -8.49 -1.88
N LEU A 257 0.48 -7.48 -1.27
CA LEU A 257 0.92 -6.09 -1.43
C LEU A 257 2.29 -5.88 -0.78
N PRO A 258 3.16 -5.04 -1.38
CA PRO A 258 4.51 -4.83 -0.85
C PRO A 258 4.49 -4.23 0.57
N LEU A 259 5.22 -4.83 1.50
CA LEU A 259 5.35 -4.34 2.87
C LEU A 259 6.06 -2.98 2.97
N TYR A 260 6.87 -2.61 1.98
CA TYR A 260 7.46 -1.28 1.91
C TYR A 260 6.43 -0.18 1.56
N HIS A 261 5.21 -0.54 1.19
CA HIS A 261 4.09 0.38 0.97
C HIS A 261 3.21 0.45 2.22
N ILE A 262 2.81 1.66 2.61
CA ILE A 262 2.10 1.90 3.87
C ILE A 262 0.82 1.07 4.02
N PHE A 263 0.11 0.78 2.93
CA PHE A 263 -1.11 -0.02 2.98
C PHE A 263 -0.81 -1.42 3.56
N SER A 264 0.14 -2.15 2.97
CA SER A 264 0.50 -3.48 3.45
C SER A 264 1.24 -3.44 4.79
N LEU A 265 2.07 -2.42 5.01
CA LEU A 265 2.77 -2.23 6.27
C LEU A 265 1.79 -2.16 7.45
N THR A 266 0.79 -1.29 7.36
CA THR A 266 -0.17 -1.12 8.47
C THR A 266 -1.24 -2.21 8.44
N ALA A 267 -1.97 -2.38 7.32
CA ALA A 267 -3.13 -3.26 7.27
C ALA A 267 -2.77 -4.75 7.33
N ASN A 268 -1.61 -5.18 6.82
CA ASN A 268 -1.19 -6.58 6.88
C ASN A 268 -0.22 -6.82 8.05
N LEU A 269 0.94 -6.15 8.05
CA LEU A 269 1.97 -6.46 9.04
C LEU A 269 1.56 -5.99 10.44
N MET A 270 1.20 -4.72 10.61
CA MET A 270 0.98 -4.18 11.95
C MET A 270 -0.33 -4.70 12.58
N VAL A 271 -1.48 -4.51 11.91
CA VAL A 271 -2.79 -4.94 12.43
C VAL A 271 -2.82 -6.44 12.68
N PHE A 272 -2.37 -7.25 11.73
CA PHE A 272 -2.43 -8.71 11.90
C PHE A 272 -1.33 -9.28 12.81
N THR A 273 -0.25 -8.53 13.09
CA THR A 273 0.68 -8.87 14.18
C THR A 273 0.01 -8.66 15.54
N GLU A 274 -0.72 -7.58 15.74
CA GLU A 274 -1.46 -7.30 16.97
C GLU A 274 -2.54 -8.36 17.23
N VAL A 275 -3.22 -8.82 16.19
CA VAL A 275 -4.23 -9.89 16.25
C VAL A 275 -3.63 -11.29 16.47
N GLY A 276 -2.34 -11.47 16.34
CA GLY A 276 -1.69 -12.79 16.48
C GLY A 276 -1.85 -13.69 15.25
N ALA A 277 -1.95 -13.13 14.07
CA ALA A 277 -2.16 -13.85 12.81
C ALA A 277 -0.87 -14.40 12.20
N LEU A 278 -1.03 -15.36 11.29
CA LEU A 278 0.01 -15.76 10.35
C LEU A 278 -0.05 -14.88 9.09
N ASN A 279 1.01 -14.11 8.82
CA ASN A 279 1.20 -13.40 7.57
C ASN A 279 1.90 -14.29 6.54
N VAL A 280 1.21 -14.68 5.48
CA VAL A 280 1.76 -15.43 4.35
C VAL A 280 2.32 -14.43 3.33
N LEU A 281 3.63 -14.29 3.28
CA LEU A 281 4.32 -13.31 2.45
C LEU A 281 4.46 -13.81 1.02
N ILE A 282 3.89 -13.07 0.06
CA ILE A 282 4.02 -13.35 -1.37
C ILE A 282 5.14 -12.44 -1.92
N THR A 283 6.25 -13.05 -2.30
CA THR A 283 7.43 -12.31 -2.80
C THR A 283 7.22 -11.74 -4.19
N ASN A 284 6.51 -12.48 -5.06
CA ASN A 284 6.19 -12.04 -6.42
C ASN A 284 4.69 -12.24 -6.74
N PRO A 285 3.83 -11.27 -6.47
CA PRO A 285 2.39 -11.38 -6.72
C PRO A 285 2.02 -11.36 -8.23
N ARG A 286 2.98 -11.07 -9.13
CA ARG A 286 2.76 -11.11 -10.59
C ARG A 286 2.79 -12.53 -11.16
N ASP A 287 3.42 -13.46 -10.47
CA ASP A 287 3.38 -14.90 -10.78
C ASP A 287 2.08 -15.49 -10.25
N ILE A 288 0.97 -15.25 -10.96
CA ILE A 288 -0.37 -15.68 -10.54
C ILE A 288 -0.44 -17.20 -10.30
N PRO A 289 0.09 -18.10 -11.18
CA PRO A 289 0.08 -19.53 -10.89
C PRO A 289 0.82 -19.89 -9.60
N GLY A 290 2.02 -19.34 -9.39
CA GLY A 290 2.79 -19.53 -8.15
C GLY A 290 2.07 -18.97 -6.92
N PHE A 291 1.40 -17.84 -7.06
CA PHE A 291 0.63 -17.21 -6.00
C PHE A 291 -0.60 -18.07 -5.61
N VAL A 292 -1.39 -18.54 -6.56
CA VAL A 292 -2.54 -19.42 -6.29
C VAL A 292 -2.08 -20.73 -5.63
N LYS A 293 -0.95 -21.30 -6.07
CA LYS A 293 -0.35 -22.47 -5.44
C LYS A 293 0.02 -22.21 -3.97
N GLU A 294 0.50 -21.02 -3.65
CA GLU A 294 0.82 -20.64 -2.28
C GLU A 294 -0.44 -20.48 -1.42
N ILE A 295 -1.48 -19.82 -1.93
CA ILE A 295 -2.78 -19.69 -1.25
C ILE A 295 -3.33 -21.06 -0.83
N LYS A 296 -3.28 -22.05 -1.71
CA LYS A 296 -3.81 -23.41 -1.47
C LYS A 296 -3.14 -24.16 -0.33
N LYS A 297 -1.99 -23.70 0.16
CA LYS A 297 -1.27 -24.36 1.26
C LYS A 297 -1.79 -24.01 2.65
N TYR A 298 -2.59 -22.96 2.76
CA TYR A 298 -3.00 -22.39 4.05
C TYR A 298 -4.52 -22.24 4.14
N PRO A 299 -5.11 -22.36 5.34
CA PRO A 299 -6.50 -22.03 5.59
C PRO A 299 -6.67 -20.51 5.65
N VAL A 300 -6.62 -19.85 4.50
CA VAL A 300 -6.63 -18.40 4.39
C VAL A 300 -7.94 -17.83 4.92
N THR A 301 -7.86 -16.78 5.72
CA THR A 301 -9.02 -16.09 6.31
C THR A 301 -9.18 -14.66 5.81
N ALA A 302 -8.08 -14.03 5.40
CA ALA A 302 -8.06 -12.62 5.02
C ALA A 302 -7.12 -12.37 3.84
N MET A 303 -7.47 -11.41 3.00
CA MET A 303 -6.62 -10.92 1.92
C MET A 303 -6.84 -9.43 1.70
N THR A 304 -5.74 -8.68 1.54
CA THR A 304 -5.78 -7.31 1.03
C THR A 304 -5.19 -7.27 -0.37
N GLY A 305 -5.66 -6.34 -1.18
CA GLY A 305 -5.19 -6.23 -2.55
C GLY A 305 -5.59 -4.91 -3.22
N VAL A 306 -5.13 -4.74 -4.45
CA VAL A 306 -5.60 -3.70 -5.38
C VAL A 306 -6.53 -4.32 -6.42
N ASN A 307 -7.38 -3.52 -7.05
CA ASN A 307 -8.34 -4.00 -8.05
C ASN A 307 -7.70 -4.90 -9.13
N THR A 308 -6.53 -4.50 -9.65
CA THR A 308 -5.82 -5.28 -10.68
C THR A 308 -5.35 -6.65 -10.21
N LEU A 309 -4.99 -6.80 -8.93
CA LEU A 309 -4.61 -8.09 -8.36
C LEU A 309 -5.82 -9.02 -8.21
N PHE A 310 -6.93 -8.51 -7.68
CA PHE A 310 -8.18 -9.27 -7.60
C PHE A 310 -8.66 -9.71 -8.97
N ASN A 311 -8.63 -8.80 -9.95
CA ASN A 311 -8.98 -9.10 -11.32
C ASN A 311 -8.08 -10.18 -11.94
N ALA A 312 -6.77 -10.12 -11.72
CA ALA A 312 -5.83 -11.12 -12.21
C ALA A 312 -6.08 -12.51 -11.60
N LEU A 313 -6.38 -12.60 -10.30
CA LEU A 313 -6.75 -13.86 -9.64
C LEU A 313 -8.05 -14.44 -10.22
N LEU A 314 -9.08 -13.62 -10.41
CA LEU A 314 -10.36 -14.04 -10.99
C LEU A 314 -10.25 -14.56 -12.43
N HIS A 315 -9.19 -14.20 -13.15
CA HIS A 315 -8.89 -14.70 -14.48
C HIS A 315 -8.03 -15.98 -14.49
N SER A 316 -7.53 -16.42 -13.34
CA SER A 316 -6.81 -17.67 -13.19
C SER A 316 -7.80 -18.83 -12.98
N PRO A 317 -7.87 -19.84 -13.86
CA PRO A 317 -8.75 -20.99 -13.66
C PRO A 317 -8.48 -21.72 -12.33
N ASP A 318 -7.20 -21.77 -11.91
CA ASP A 318 -6.80 -22.42 -10.69
C ASP A 318 -7.30 -21.72 -9.43
N PHE A 319 -7.59 -20.41 -9.50
CA PHE A 319 -8.11 -19.66 -8.36
C PHE A 319 -9.51 -20.13 -7.98
N ALA A 320 -10.37 -20.46 -8.93
CA ALA A 320 -11.70 -20.98 -8.67
C ALA A 320 -11.71 -22.35 -7.95
N THR A 321 -10.56 -23.03 -7.88
CA THR A 321 -10.39 -24.31 -7.17
C THR A 321 -9.80 -24.16 -5.77
N VAL A 322 -9.61 -22.94 -5.28
CA VAL A 322 -9.20 -22.65 -3.89
C VAL A 322 -10.38 -22.94 -2.96
N ASP A 323 -10.08 -23.46 -1.77
CA ASP A 323 -11.07 -23.58 -0.71
C ASP A 323 -11.28 -22.22 -0.03
N PHE A 324 -12.46 -21.64 -0.24
CA PHE A 324 -12.84 -20.34 0.34
C PHE A 324 -13.62 -20.48 1.64
N SER A 325 -13.81 -21.67 2.19
CA SER A 325 -14.66 -21.92 3.38
C SER A 325 -14.19 -21.18 4.64
N THR A 326 -12.91 -20.86 4.72
CA THR A 326 -12.29 -20.13 5.85
C THR A 326 -12.18 -18.64 5.63
N TRP A 327 -12.44 -18.15 4.41
CA TRP A 327 -12.30 -16.73 4.07
C TRP A 327 -13.41 -15.89 4.73
N ARG A 328 -13.04 -14.76 5.29
CA ARG A 328 -13.96 -13.84 5.99
C ARG A 328 -13.75 -12.38 5.64
N LEU A 329 -12.55 -12.03 5.17
CA LEU A 329 -12.17 -10.64 4.88
C LEU A 329 -11.47 -10.54 3.53
N ALA A 330 -12.00 -9.72 2.63
CA ALA A 330 -11.31 -9.26 1.43
C ALA A 330 -11.40 -7.74 1.37
N LEU A 331 -10.25 -7.05 1.35
CA LEU A 331 -10.17 -5.60 1.39
C LEU A 331 -9.41 -5.06 0.19
N GLY A 332 -10.09 -4.30 -0.64
CA GLY A 332 -9.53 -3.60 -1.80
C GLY A 332 -9.19 -2.15 -1.47
N GLY A 333 -8.01 -1.69 -1.88
CA GLY A 333 -7.60 -0.31 -1.62
C GLY A 333 -6.47 0.16 -2.54
N GLY A 334 -6.02 1.40 -2.34
CA GLY A 334 -4.93 2.00 -3.13
C GLY A 334 -5.35 2.46 -4.54
N MET A 335 -6.44 1.95 -5.07
CA MET A 335 -7.14 2.41 -6.28
C MET A 335 -8.60 2.01 -6.18
N ALA A 336 -9.47 2.63 -6.98
CA ALA A 336 -10.88 2.28 -7.02
C ALA A 336 -11.09 0.79 -7.31
N VAL A 337 -12.02 0.18 -6.59
CA VAL A 337 -12.50 -1.18 -6.86
C VAL A 337 -13.60 -1.09 -7.89
N GLN A 338 -13.45 -1.79 -9.00
CA GLN A 338 -14.46 -1.83 -10.05
C GLN A 338 -15.61 -2.75 -9.65
N LYS A 339 -16.85 -2.31 -9.88
CA LYS A 339 -18.05 -3.09 -9.56
C LYS A 339 -18.01 -4.50 -10.14
N ALA A 340 -17.61 -4.64 -11.41
CA ALA A 340 -17.53 -5.93 -12.09
C ALA A 340 -16.55 -6.89 -11.40
N VAL A 341 -15.43 -6.37 -10.86
CA VAL A 341 -14.45 -7.15 -10.11
C VAL A 341 -15.01 -7.53 -8.74
N ALA A 342 -15.64 -6.59 -8.02
CA ALA A 342 -16.23 -6.84 -6.71
C ALA A 342 -17.36 -7.89 -6.77
N ASP A 343 -18.27 -7.76 -7.73
CA ASP A 343 -19.38 -8.71 -7.93
C ASP A 343 -18.85 -10.11 -8.25
N LYS A 344 -17.88 -10.19 -9.17
CA LYS A 344 -17.27 -11.47 -9.55
C LYS A 344 -16.48 -12.09 -8.41
N TRP A 345 -15.79 -11.29 -7.61
CA TRP A 345 -15.09 -11.76 -6.41
C TRP A 345 -16.04 -12.39 -5.41
N SER A 346 -17.13 -11.70 -5.08
CA SER A 346 -18.15 -12.21 -4.16
C SER A 346 -18.81 -13.49 -4.68
N GLN A 347 -19.06 -13.57 -6.00
CA GLN A 347 -19.61 -14.77 -6.63
C GLN A 347 -18.69 -15.99 -6.54
N VAL A 348 -17.37 -15.79 -6.69
CA VAL A 348 -16.37 -16.87 -6.67
C VAL A 348 -16.01 -17.29 -5.26
N THR A 349 -15.82 -16.32 -4.35
CA THR A 349 -15.27 -16.57 -3.02
C THR A 349 -16.31 -16.67 -1.92
N GLY A 350 -17.52 -16.16 -2.15
CA GLY A 350 -18.56 -16.01 -1.11
C GLY A 350 -18.29 -14.86 -0.14
N VAL A 351 -17.21 -14.07 -0.33
CA VAL A 351 -16.82 -12.96 0.55
C VAL A 351 -16.90 -11.64 -0.21
N ILE A 352 -17.49 -10.62 0.42
CA ILE A 352 -17.54 -9.28 -0.18
C ILE A 352 -16.14 -8.70 -0.30
N LEU A 353 -15.84 -8.09 -1.44
CA LEU A 353 -14.68 -7.26 -1.61
C LEU A 353 -15.01 -5.84 -1.13
N ALA A 354 -14.69 -5.55 0.14
CA ALA A 354 -14.89 -4.24 0.72
C ALA A 354 -13.82 -3.25 0.23
N GLU A 355 -14.24 -2.06 -0.18
CA GLU A 355 -13.31 -1.00 -0.59
C GLU A 355 -12.87 -0.18 0.62
N ALA A 356 -11.57 0.14 0.67
CA ALA A 356 -10.95 1.02 1.65
C ALA A 356 -10.16 2.13 0.94
N TYR A 357 -10.19 3.31 1.53
CA TYR A 357 -9.48 4.48 1.05
C TYR A 357 -8.50 4.99 2.10
N GLY A 358 -7.39 5.48 1.60
CA GLY A 358 -6.38 6.15 2.40
C GLY A 358 -5.20 6.60 1.57
N LEU A 359 -4.30 7.32 2.23
CA LEU A 359 -3.08 7.88 1.67
C LEU A 359 -1.90 7.50 2.55
N THR A 360 -0.69 7.68 2.05
CA THR A 360 0.50 7.58 2.90
C THR A 360 0.42 8.56 4.06
N GLU A 361 -0.10 9.74 3.80
CA GLU A 361 -0.30 10.85 4.74
C GLU A 361 -1.36 10.56 5.82
N THR A 362 -2.11 9.46 5.70
CA THR A 362 -3.13 9.01 6.70
C THR A 362 -2.82 7.64 7.32
N SER A 363 -1.64 7.05 7.15
CA SER A 363 -1.03 5.91 7.85
C SER A 363 -1.61 4.48 7.66
N PRO A 364 -2.37 4.03 6.65
CA PRO A 364 -2.93 4.78 5.56
C PRO A 364 -4.43 5.04 5.69
N ALA A 365 -5.23 4.24 6.44
CA ALA A 365 -6.68 4.17 6.33
C ALA A 365 -7.38 5.44 6.82
N ALA A 366 -8.30 5.96 6.02
CA ALA A 366 -9.18 7.05 6.37
C ALA A 366 -10.67 6.68 6.28
N CYS A 367 -11.04 5.88 5.28
CA CYS A 367 -12.40 5.33 5.13
C CYS A 367 -12.32 3.84 4.80
N ILE A 368 -13.28 3.08 5.33
CA ILE A 368 -13.45 1.65 5.01
C ILE A 368 -14.95 1.37 4.90
N ASN A 369 -15.36 0.59 3.91
CA ASN A 369 -16.73 0.11 3.85
C ASN A 369 -17.03 -0.86 4.99
N PRO A 370 -18.26 -0.86 5.56
CA PRO A 370 -18.70 -1.89 6.50
C PRO A 370 -18.54 -3.30 5.91
N LEU A 371 -18.14 -4.25 6.73
CA LEU A 371 -17.84 -5.62 6.30
C LEU A 371 -19.10 -6.52 6.24
N ASP A 372 -20.21 -6.02 6.75
CA ASP A 372 -21.53 -6.66 6.77
C ASP A 372 -22.46 -6.18 5.64
N MET A 373 -21.94 -5.41 4.69
CA MET A 373 -22.72 -4.95 3.54
C MET A 373 -23.22 -6.13 2.69
N PRO A 374 -24.47 -6.04 2.15
CA PRO A 374 -25.01 -7.10 1.30
C PRO A 374 -24.38 -7.14 -0.09
N ALA A 375 -23.81 -6.04 -0.59
CA ALA A 375 -23.20 -5.91 -1.90
C ALA A 375 -22.26 -4.70 -1.99
N TYR A 376 -21.45 -4.65 -3.03
CA TYR A 376 -20.62 -3.48 -3.38
C TYR A 376 -21.50 -2.24 -3.62
N ASN A 377 -21.16 -1.12 -2.97
CA ASN A 377 -21.96 0.10 -2.98
C ASN A 377 -21.36 1.27 -3.78
N GLY A 378 -20.18 1.11 -4.37
CA GLY A 378 -19.52 2.15 -5.18
C GLY A 378 -19.01 3.34 -4.37
N THR A 379 -18.77 3.16 -3.07
CA THR A 379 -18.19 4.18 -2.17
C THR A 379 -16.88 3.67 -1.56
N ILE A 380 -16.07 4.60 -1.06
CA ILE A 380 -14.87 4.27 -0.29
C ILE A 380 -15.16 3.97 1.19
N GLY A 381 -16.43 3.94 1.55
CA GLY A 381 -16.91 3.60 2.88
C GLY A 381 -17.14 4.80 3.78
N LEU A 382 -17.08 4.53 5.08
CA LEU A 382 -17.28 5.47 6.16
C LEU A 382 -15.93 5.87 6.78
N PRO A 383 -15.79 7.09 7.32
CA PRO A 383 -14.61 7.47 8.10
C PRO A 383 -14.36 6.46 9.22
N VAL A 384 -13.11 6.02 9.39
CA VAL A 384 -12.75 5.10 10.49
C VAL A 384 -12.85 5.80 11.86
N PRO A 385 -12.90 5.07 12.99
CA PRO A 385 -13.01 5.66 14.33
C PRO A 385 -12.07 6.84 14.57
N SER A 386 -12.52 7.85 15.33
CA SER A 386 -11.77 9.08 15.63
C SER A 386 -11.32 9.89 14.40
N THR A 387 -11.94 9.67 13.23
CA THR A 387 -11.63 10.40 11.99
C THR A 387 -12.77 11.33 11.64
N GLU A 388 -12.43 12.55 11.24
CA GLU A 388 -13.36 13.55 10.76
C GLU A 388 -13.10 13.85 9.28
N ILE A 389 -14.18 13.98 8.53
CA ILE A 389 -14.13 14.28 7.10
C ILE A 389 -14.99 15.52 6.82
N GLN A 390 -14.47 16.39 5.96
CA GLN A 390 -15.18 17.48 5.32
C GLN A 390 -14.99 17.41 3.82
N ILE A 391 -16.02 17.76 3.09
CA ILE A 391 -15.95 17.99 1.64
C ILE A 391 -15.98 19.50 1.43
N ARG A 392 -14.92 20.07 0.84
CA ARG A 392 -14.71 21.52 0.74
C ARG A 392 -14.70 22.01 -0.71
N ASP A 393 -15.25 23.20 -0.93
CA ASP A 393 -15.13 23.92 -2.19
C ASP A 393 -13.72 24.54 -2.39
N THR A 394 -13.54 25.28 -3.47
CA THR A 394 -12.28 25.97 -3.79
C THR A 394 -11.93 27.09 -2.82
N ASP A 395 -12.92 27.62 -2.11
CA ASP A 395 -12.74 28.68 -1.11
C ASP A 395 -12.50 28.12 0.30
N GLY A 396 -12.49 26.79 0.44
CA GLY A 396 -12.27 26.07 1.70
C GLY A 396 -13.52 25.93 2.56
N ASN A 397 -14.71 26.30 2.05
CA ASN A 397 -15.97 26.13 2.76
C ASN A 397 -16.50 24.71 2.61
N GLU A 398 -17.14 24.21 3.65
CA GLU A 398 -17.81 22.93 3.62
C GLU A 398 -19.03 22.97 2.70
N VAL A 399 -19.13 22.01 1.77
CA VAL A 399 -20.27 21.92 0.83
C VAL A 399 -21.42 21.10 1.42
N PRO A 400 -22.68 21.32 0.97
CA PRO A 400 -23.83 20.50 1.33
C PRO A 400 -23.65 19.02 0.96
N LEU A 401 -24.34 18.12 1.68
CA LEU A 401 -24.39 16.69 1.36
C LEU A 401 -24.81 16.45 -0.10
N GLY A 402 -24.13 15.51 -0.75
CA GLY A 402 -24.34 15.17 -2.15
C GLY A 402 -23.65 16.09 -3.16
N GLN A 403 -23.09 17.21 -2.72
CA GLN A 403 -22.25 18.06 -3.58
C GLN A 403 -20.79 17.60 -3.55
N SER A 404 -20.12 17.72 -4.69
CA SER A 404 -18.71 17.36 -4.81
C SER A 404 -17.80 18.51 -4.40
N GLY A 405 -16.71 18.17 -3.72
CA GLY A 405 -15.64 19.06 -3.32
C GLY A 405 -14.38 18.28 -3.00
N GLU A 406 -13.34 18.96 -2.54
CA GLU A 406 -12.11 18.32 -2.11
C GLU A 406 -12.32 17.59 -0.77
N LEU A 407 -11.90 16.33 -0.73
CA LEU A 407 -11.91 15.51 0.49
C LEU A 407 -10.84 16.02 1.45
N CYS A 408 -11.24 16.46 2.64
CA CYS A 408 -10.36 16.91 3.71
C CYS A 408 -10.53 16.01 4.93
N ILE A 409 -9.40 15.59 5.53
CA ILE A 409 -9.36 14.56 6.58
C ILE A 409 -8.65 15.12 7.81
N ARG A 410 -9.24 14.92 8.99
CA ARG A 410 -8.61 15.17 10.28
C ARG A 410 -8.74 13.93 11.17
N GLY A 411 -7.66 13.54 11.81
CA GLY A 411 -7.64 12.40 12.72
C GLY A 411 -6.25 12.10 13.24
N PRO A 412 -6.14 11.25 14.27
CA PRO A 412 -4.85 10.94 14.90
C PRO A 412 -3.88 10.18 13.98
N GLN A 413 -4.37 9.58 12.92
CA GLN A 413 -3.58 8.87 11.91
C GLN A 413 -2.94 9.80 10.86
N VAL A 414 -3.29 11.11 10.82
CA VAL A 414 -2.72 12.06 9.87
C VAL A 414 -1.27 12.33 10.21
N MET A 415 -0.40 12.28 9.21
CA MET A 415 1.04 12.50 9.34
C MET A 415 1.39 13.81 10.06
N LYS A 416 2.57 13.87 10.68
CA LYS A 416 3.11 15.12 11.23
C LYS A 416 3.37 16.18 10.15
N GLY A 417 3.69 15.76 8.95
CA GLY A 417 4.04 16.60 7.80
C GLY A 417 5.07 15.93 6.91
N TYR A 418 5.57 16.66 5.91
CA TYR A 418 6.63 16.17 5.04
C TYR A 418 8.02 16.51 5.59
N TRP A 419 8.92 15.53 5.59
CA TRP A 419 10.30 15.64 6.07
C TRP A 419 11.05 16.75 5.35
N ASN A 420 11.62 17.69 6.11
CA ASN A 420 12.35 18.85 5.59
C ASN A 420 11.58 19.73 4.58
N ARG A 421 10.24 19.68 4.59
CA ARG A 421 9.37 20.45 3.67
C ARG A 421 8.20 21.10 4.42
N PRO A 422 8.45 22.07 5.31
CA PRO A 422 7.37 22.73 6.06
C PRO A 422 6.42 23.52 5.16
N ASP A 423 6.92 24.11 4.08
CA ASP A 423 6.15 24.82 3.06
C ASP A 423 5.21 23.89 2.28
N GLU A 424 5.65 22.69 1.94
CA GLU A 424 4.80 21.67 1.31
C GLU A 424 3.76 21.11 2.29
N THR A 425 4.13 20.99 3.57
CA THR A 425 3.20 20.59 4.64
C THR A 425 2.10 21.61 4.81
N ALA A 426 2.43 22.90 4.85
CA ALA A 426 1.45 23.98 5.00
C ALA A 426 0.47 24.12 3.81
N LYS A 427 0.84 23.59 2.63
CA LYS A 427 -0.07 23.55 1.47
C LYS A 427 -1.17 22.49 1.59
N VAL A 428 -0.93 21.44 2.38
CA VAL A 428 -1.84 20.30 2.48
C VAL A 428 -2.48 20.15 3.85
N ILE A 429 -1.85 20.61 4.92
CA ILE A 429 -2.42 20.61 6.28
C ILE A 429 -2.73 22.04 6.67
N GLY A 430 -4.04 22.35 6.75
CA GLY A 430 -4.52 23.67 7.15
C GLY A 430 -4.32 23.94 8.65
N PRO A 431 -4.48 25.21 9.08
CA PRO A 431 -4.36 25.61 10.49
C PRO A 431 -5.44 24.97 11.38
N ASP A 432 -6.51 24.47 10.80
CA ASP A 432 -7.60 23.72 11.45
C ASP A 432 -7.29 22.22 11.60
N GLY A 433 -6.12 21.78 11.14
CA GLY A 433 -5.62 20.40 11.24
C GLY A 433 -6.20 19.45 10.18
N TYR A 434 -6.95 19.92 9.20
CA TYR A 434 -7.42 19.09 8.09
C TYR A 434 -6.35 18.95 7.01
N LEU A 435 -6.12 17.71 6.60
CA LEU A 435 -5.32 17.34 5.45
C LEU A 435 -6.18 17.43 4.18
N ALA A 436 -5.86 18.32 3.26
CA ALA A 436 -6.41 18.38 1.91
C ALA A 436 -5.79 17.28 1.04
N THR A 437 -6.60 16.32 0.60
CA THR A 437 -6.09 15.10 -0.06
C THR A 437 -5.77 15.27 -1.53
N GLY A 438 -6.33 16.30 -2.18
CA GLY A 438 -6.31 16.47 -3.63
C GLY A 438 -7.26 15.51 -4.37
N ASP A 439 -8.05 14.74 -3.65
CA ASP A 439 -9.07 13.86 -4.21
C ASP A 439 -10.45 14.53 -4.09
N MET A 440 -11.25 14.48 -5.17
CA MET A 440 -12.62 15.01 -5.21
C MET A 440 -13.58 13.92 -4.75
N ALA A 441 -14.47 14.29 -3.83
CA ALA A 441 -15.45 13.36 -3.26
C ALA A 441 -16.78 14.07 -3.00
N LEU A 442 -17.79 13.28 -2.68
CA LEU A 442 -19.04 13.73 -2.08
C LEU A 442 -19.39 12.84 -0.88
N MET A 443 -20.16 13.37 0.05
CA MET A 443 -20.72 12.59 1.17
C MET A 443 -22.21 12.38 0.94
N THR A 444 -22.66 11.13 1.06
CA THR A 444 -24.08 10.78 0.94
C THR A 444 -24.85 11.16 2.20
N PRO A 445 -26.20 11.21 2.17
CA PRO A 445 -27.02 11.47 3.36
C PRO A 445 -26.79 10.46 4.51
N ASP A 446 -26.38 9.23 4.18
CA ASP A 446 -26.07 8.17 5.16
C ASP A 446 -24.61 8.22 5.64
N GLY A 447 -23.83 9.22 5.22
CA GLY A 447 -22.46 9.46 5.65
C GLY A 447 -21.38 8.68 4.89
N TYR A 448 -21.74 7.90 3.86
CA TYR A 448 -20.74 7.27 3.00
C TYR A 448 -20.01 8.29 2.14
N VAL A 449 -18.72 8.09 1.97
CA VAL A 449 -17.89 8.93 1.10
C VAL A 449 -17.74 8.24 -0.26
N LYS A 450 -18.03 8.97 -1.32
CA LYS A 450 -17.87 8.53 -2.69
C LYS A 450 -16.79 9.37 -3.36
N LEU A 451 -15.71 8.74 -3.82
CA LEU A 451 -14.72 9.41 -4.66
C LEU A 451 -15.34 9.65 -6.03
N VAL A 452 -15.12 10.87 -6.51
CA VAL A 452 -15.47 11.26 -7.87
C VAL A 452 -14.25 11.06 -8.77
N ASP A 453 -13.15 11.71 -8.46
CA ASP A 453 -11.82 11.51 -9.09
C ASP A 453 -10.73 12.33 -8.36
N ARG A 454 -9.54 12.39 -8.95
CA ARG A 454 -8.51 13.33 -8.53
C ARG A 454 -8.71 14.68 -9.16
N LYS A 455 -8.58 15.74 -8.37
CA LYS A 455 -8.71 17.15 -8.81
C LYS A 455 -7.89 17.43 -10.08
N LYS A 456 -6.69 16.87 -10.19
CA LYS A 456 -5.77 17.03 -11.33
C LYS A 456 -6.03 16.09 -12.52
N ASP A 457 -6.79 15.02 -12.34
CA ASP A 457 -7.10 14.04 -13.38
C ASP A 457 -8.45 14.31 -14.04
N MET A 458 -9.23 15.24 -13.47
CA MET A 458 -10.49 15.72 -14.02
C MET A 458 -10.28 16.30 -15.42
N ILE A 459 -11.14 15.91 -16.33
CA ILE A 459 -11.14 16.32 -17.75
C ILE A 459 -12.16 17.43 -17.94
N LEU A 460 -11.77 18.55 -18.52
CA LEU A 460 -12.66 19.68 -18.76
C LEU A 460 -13.17 19.66 -20.20
N VAL A 461 -14.33 19.03 -20.43
CA VAL A 461 -14.94 18.93 -21.77
C VAL A 461 -15.99 20.01 -21.94
N SER A 462 -15.71 21.02 -22.76
CA SER A 462 -16.65 22.17 -23.04
C SER A 462 -17.18 22.83 -21.76
N GLY A 463 -16.35 22.94 -20.73
CA GLY A 463 -16.72 23.52 -19.43
C GLY A 463 -17.39 22.54 -18.47
N PHE A 464 -17.65 21.29 -18.87
CA PHE A 464 -18.16 20.25 -17.98
C PHE A 464 -17.04 19.41 -17.37
N ASN A 465 -17.12 19.19 -16.07
CA ASN A 465 -16.22 18.29 -15.35
C ASN A 465 -16.55 16.84 -15.70
N VAL A 466 -15.59 16.15 -16.29
CA VAL A 466 -15.68 14.72 -16.63
C VAL A 466 -14.63 13.97 -15.81
N TYR A 467 -15.06 12.91 -15.16
CA TYR A 467 -14.25 12.17 -14.22
C TYR A 467 -13.83 10.83 -14.84
N PRO A 468 -12.51 10.59 -15.03
CA PRO A 468 -11.99 9.35 -15.58
C PRO A 468 -12.53 8.08 -14.94
N ASN A 469 -12.68 8.04 -13.61
CA ASN A 469 -13.15 6.85 -12.89
C ASN A 469 -14.57 6.44 -13.34
N GLU A 470 -15.47 7.40 -13.59
CA GLU A 470 -16.83 7.09 -14.04
C GLU A 470 -16.83 6.40 -15.42
N ILE A 471 -15.94 6.84 -16.29
CA ILE A 471 -15.81 6.27 -17.63
C ILE A 471 -15.15 4.90 -17.57
N GLU A 472 -14.11 4.77 -16.75
CA GLU A 472 -13.41 3.51 -16.52
C GLU A 472 -14.36 2.44 -15.97
N ASP A 473 -15.22 2.78 -15.01
CA ASP A 473 -16.21 1.86 -14.43
C ASP A 473 -17.21 1.36 -15.49
N VAL A 474 -17.71 2.27 -16.32
CA VAL A 474 -18.64 1.90 -17.40
C VAL A 474 -17.96 0.98 -18.42
N VAL A 475 -16.76 1.34 -18.87
CA VAL A 475 -16.05 0.56 -19.89
C VAL A 475 -15.56 -0.80 -19.33
N ALA A 476 -15.12 -0.84 -18.09
CA ALA A 476 -14.69 -2.08 -17.42
C ALA A 476 -15.84 -3.11 -17.26
N ALA A 477 -17.09 -2.64 -17.17
CA ALA A 477 -18.27 -3.50 -17.12
C ALA A 477 -18.61 -4.15 -18.46
N MET A 478 -18.03 -3.68 -19.57
CA MET A 478 -18.30 -4.21 -20.89
C MET A 478 -17.62 -5.59 -21.08
N PRO A 479 -18.38 -6.63 -21.53
CA PRO A 479 -17.79 -7.92 -21.88
C PRO A 479 -16.64 -7.77 -22.89
N GLY A 480 -15.54 -8.47 -22.67
CA GLY A 480 -14.37 -8.42 -23.54
C GLY A 480 -13.31 -7.39 -23.17
N VAL A 481 -13.57 -6.49 -22.21
CA VAL A 481 -12.57 -5.60 -21.62
C VAL A 481 -11.85 -6.33 -20.48
N LEU A 482 -10.52 -6.25 -20.47
CA LEU A 482 -9.67 -6.75 -19.37
C LEU A 482 -9.28 -5.62 -18.43
N GLU A 483 -8.78 -4.51 -18.99
CA GLU A 483 -8.37 -3.30 -18.25
C GLU A 483 -8.70 -2.06 -19.09
N VAL A 484 -8.92 -0.95 -18.39
CA VAL A 484 -9.14 0.36 -19.02
C VAL A 484 -8.51 1.46 -18.20
N ALA A 485 -8.02 2.48 -18.88
CA ALA A 485 -7.58 3.75 -18.28
C ALA A 485 -8.12 4.91 -19.11
N CYS A 486 -8.52 5.99 -18.44
CA CYS A 486 -9.07 7.20 -19.06
C CYS A 486 -8.22 8.41 -18.72
N ILE A 487 -7.96 9.25 -19.72
CA ILE A 487 -7.30 10.56 -19.58
C ILE A 487 -7.98 11.63 -20.42
N GLY A 488 -7.75 12.92 -20.08
CA GLY A 488 -8.01 14.04 -20.98
C GLY A 488 -6.86 14.21 -21.97
N VAL A 489 -7.21 14.54 -23.20
CA VAL A 489 -6.27 14.98 -24.24
C VAL A 489 -6.73 16.32 -24.81
N PRO A 490 -5.81 17.22 -25.23
CA PRO A 490 -6.20 18.50 -25.84
C PRO A 490 -7.12 18.31 -27.04
N ASP A 491 -8.15 19.15 -27.16
CA ASP A 491 -9.10 19.16 -28.26
C ASP A 491 -9.47 20.60 -28.62
N GLU A 492 -9.37 20.95 -29.91
CA GLU A 492 -9.56 22.31 -30.39
C GLU A 492 -10.99 22.87 -30.17
N HIS A 493 -11.99 22.00 -30.08
CA HIS A 493 -13.38 22.40 -29.97
C HIS A 493 -13.93 22.37 -28.54
N SER A 494 -13.44 21.43 -27.71
CA SER A 494 -13.97 21.22 -26.36
C SER A 494 -12.98 21.56 -25.25
N GLY A 495 -11.78 22.08 -25.59
CA GLY A 495 -10.67 22.26 -24.66
C GLY A 495 -9.94 20.95 -24.39
N GLU A 496 -10.65 19.98 -23.84
CA GLU A 496 -10.19 18.60 -23.72
C GLU A 496 -11.21 17.60 -24.28
N ALA A 497 -10.74 16.44 -24.69
CA ALA A 497 -11.55 15.31 -25.09
C ALA A 497 -11.18 14.06 -24.26
N VAL A 498 -12.16 13.20 -24.04
CA VAL A 498 -11.98 11.93 -23.36
C VAL A 498 -11.25 10.95 -24.26
N LYS A 499 -10.11 10.42 -23.78
CA LYS A 499 -9.39 9.31 -24.39
C LYS A 499 -9.30 8.14 -23.44
N ILE A 500 -9.60 6.93 -23.94
CA ILE A 500 -9.43 5.68 -23.19
C ILE A 500 -8.39 4.78 -23.83
N PHE A 501 -7.66 4.07 -22.98
CA PHE A 501 -6.75 2.98 -23.34
C PHE A 501 -7.35 1.69 -22.83
N VAL A 502 -7.51 0.72 -23.72
CA VAL A 502 -8.23 -0.54 -23.42
C VAL A 502 -7.32 -1.73 -23.68
N VAL A 503 -7.19 -2.60 -22.68
CA VAL A 503 -6.63 -3.93 -22.83
C VAL A 503 -7.79 -4.89 -23.08
N ARG A 504 -7.77 -5.58 -24.23
CA ARG A 504 -8.83 -6.49 -24.65
C ARG A 504 -8.60 -7.89 -24.10
N LYS A 505 -9.65 -8.50 -23.60
CA LYS A 505 -9.75 -9.94 -23.37
C LYS A 505 -10.28 -10.66 -24.62
N ASP A 506 -11.23 -10.02 -25.32
CA ASP A 506 -11.80 -10.52 -26.57
C ASP A 506 -11.21 -9.74 -27.76
N PRO A 507 -10.47 -10.37 -28.67
CA PRO A 507 -9.94 -9.71 -29.87
C PRO A 507 -11.00 -9.11 -30.79
N ALA A 508 -12.26 -9.60 -30.74
CA ALA A 508 -13.37 -9.07 -31.53
C ALA A 508 -13.87 -7.70 -31.07
N LEU A 509 -13.52 -7.29 -29.83
CA LEU A 509 -13.87 -5.98 -29.29
C LEU A 509 -13.23 -4.87 -30.13
N ASN A 510 -14.05 -3.94 -30.63
CA ASN A 510 -13.61 -2.82 -31.47
C ASN A 510 -14.10 -1.47 -30.94
N GLU A 511 -13.60 -0.38 -31.51
CA GLU A 511 -13.92 0.98 -31.09
C GLU A 511 -15.43 1.30 -31.19
N ASP A 512 -16.08 0.87 -32.25
CA ASP A 512 -17.50 1.19 -32.48
C ASP A 512 -18.38 0.54 -31.42
N SER A 513 -18.10 -0.71 -31.05
CA SER A 513 -18.82 -1.42 -29.99
C SER A 513 -18.65 -0.73 -28.63
N ILE A 514 -17.43 -0.27 -28.30
CA ILE A 514 -17.17 0.47 -27.07
C ILE A 514 -17.89 1.84 -27.10
N LYS A 515 -17.79 2.58 -28.19
CA LYS A 515 -18.48 3.88 -28.34
C LYS A 515 -19.99 3.72 -28.23
N GLN A 516 -20.56 2.69 -28.85
CA GLN A 516 -21.99 2.41 -28.74
C GLN A 516 -22.40 2.07 -27.30
N TYR A 517 -21.62 1.25 -26.61
CA TYR A 517 -21.84 0.89 -25.21
C TYR A 517 -21.77 2.14 -24.30
N CYS A 518 -20.77 2.99 -24.51
CA CYS A 518 -20.61 4.24 -23.77
C CYS A 518 -21.78 5.21 -24.04
N ARG A 519 -22.26 5.36 -25.28
CA ARG A 519 -23.42 6.21 -25.61
C ARG A 519 -24.70 5.76 -24.91
N HIS A 520 -24.81 4.48 -24.61
CA HIS A 520 -25.98 3.93 -23.91
C HIS A 520 -25.93 4.18 -22.39
N ASN A 521 -24.73 4.30 -21.83
CA ASN A 521 -24.51 4.35 -20.40
C ASN A 521 -23.94 5.68 -19.88
N LEU A 522 -23.54 6.59 -20.77
CA LEU A 522 -22.92 7.88 -20.41
C LEU A 522 -23.59 9.05 -21.16
N THR A 523 -23.59 10.21 -20.53
CA THR A 523 -23.96 11.46 -21.18
C THR A 523 -23.00 11.79 -22.33
N GLY A 524 -23.48 12.39 -23.41
CA GLY A 524 -22.75 12.56 -24.67
C GLY A 524 -21.35 13.18 -24.54
N TYR A 525 -21.16 14.16 -23.66
CA TYR A 525 -19.84 14.79 -23.44
C TYR A 525 -18.84 13.90 -22.68
N LYS A 526 -19.29 12.82 -22.04
CA LYS A 526 -18.47 11.82 -21.37
C LYS A 526 -18.05 10.67 -22.27
N VAL A 527 -18.68 10.54 -23.43
CA VAL A 527 -18.38 9.44 -24.38
C VAL A 527 -16.96 9.60 -24.92
N PRO A 528 -16.10 8.58 -24.86
CA PRO A 528 -14.73 8.67 -25.38
C PRO A 528 -14.71 9.02 -26.87
N ARG A 529 -13.97 10.09 -27.21
CA ARG A 529 -13.69 10.42 -28.61
C ARG A 529 -12.59 9.56 -29.19
N HIS A 530 -11.57 9.25 -28.35
CA HIS A 530 -10.39 8.48 -28.74
C HIS A 530 -10.35 7.17 -27.96
N ILE A 531 -10.10 6.08 -28.65
CA ILE A 531 -9.93 4.75 -28.08
C ILE A 531 -8.62 4.19 -28.63
N GLU A 532 -7.73 3.74 -27.74
CA GLU A 532 -6.47 3.11 -28.11
C GLU A 532 -6.40 1.73 -27.47
N PHE A 533 -6.21 0.69 -28.27
CA PHE A 533 -6.00 -0.66 -27.77
C PHE A 533 -4.53 -0.88 -27.44
N ARG A 534 -4.28 -1.55 -26.31
CA ARG A 534 -2.94 -1.90 -25.84
C ARG A 534 -2.89 -3.34 -25.34
N ASP A 535 -1.69 -3.92 -25.32
CA ASP A 535 -1.45 -5.23 -24.73
C ASP A 535 -1.39 -5.15 -23.20
N GLU A 536 -0.89 -4.04 -22.67
CA GLU A 536 -0.82 -3.74 -21.24
C GLU A 536 -0.90 -2.24 -20.94
N LEU A 537 -1.33 -1.89 -19.71
CA LEU A 537 -1.31 -0.52 -19.22
C LEU A 537 -0.11 -0.30 -18.28
N PRO A 538 0.48 0.91 -18.28
CA PRO A 538 1.56 1.23 -17.35
C PRO A 538 1.03 1.22 -15.91
N LYS A 539 1.75 0.52 -15.02
CA LYS A 539 1.37 0.34 -13.61
C LYS A 539 2.50 0.70 -12.67
N THR A 540 2.14 1.14 -11.48
CA THR A 540 3.06 1.22 -10.36
C THR A 540 3.49 -0.19 -9.91
N ASN A 541 4.48 -0.26 -9.03
CA ASN A 541 4.93 -1.53 -8.45
C ASN A 541 3.88 -2.20 -7.56
N VAL A 542 2.92 -1.42 -7.07
CA VAL A 542 1.76 -1.92 -6.31
C VAL A 542 0.57 -2.28 -7.22
N GLY A 543 0.73 -2.24 -8.54
CA GLY A 543 -0.29 -2.62 -9.52
C GLY A 543 -1.29 -1.51 -9.88
N LYS A 544 -1.10 -0.27 -9.40
CA LYS A 544 -1.96 0.87 -9.73
C LYS A 544 -1.65 1.41 -11.14
N ILE A 545 -2.69 1.64 -11.96
CA ILE A 545 -2.53 2.22 -13.29
C ILE A 545 -1.96 3.65 -13.21
N LEU A 546 -0.95 3.95 -14.02
CA LEU A 546 -0.24 5.22 -14.09
C LEU A 546 -0.81 6.11 -15.21
N ARG A 547 -1.93 6.83 -14.95
CA ARG A 547 -2.51 7.78 -15.91
C ARG A 547 -1.51 8.87 -16.34
N ARG A 548 -0.59 9.28 -15.45
CA ARG A 548 0.47 10.22 -15.79
C ARG A 548 1.36 9.72 -16.93
N ALA A 549 1.80 8.46 -16.86
CA ALA A 549 2.63 7.90 -17.92
C ALA A 549 1.90 7.85 -19.28
N LEU A 550 0.57 7.64 -19.25
CA LEU A 550 -0.26 7.71 -20.45
C LEU A 550 -0.34 9.15 -20.99
N ARG A 551 -0.53 10.15 -20.13
CA ARG A 551 -0.52 11.58 -20.54
C ARG A 551 0.83 12.00 -21.12
N ASP A 552 1.94 11.64 -20.45
CA ASP A 552 3.30 11.99 -20.90
C ASP A 552 3.59 11.40 -22.30
N GLN A 553 3.09 10.19 -22.59
CA GLN A 553 3.18 9.57 -23.91
C GLN A 553 2.36 10.31 -24.98
N GLU A 554 1.18 10.84 -24.64
CA GLU A 554 0.36 11.61 -25.59
C GLU A 554 1.00 12.98 -25.88
N VAL A 555 1.54 13.67 -24.88
CA VAL A 555 2.27 14.93 -25.08
C VAL A 555 3.48 14.71 -26.00
N GLY A 556 4.21 13.59 -25.82
CA GLY A 556 5.32 13.23 -26.70
C GLY A 556 4.92 12.95 -28.15
N LYS A 557 3.70 12.45 -28.40
CA LYS A 557 3.15 12.23 -29.76
C LYS A 557 2.77 13.54 -30.47
N VAL A 558 2.36 14.57 -29.70
CA VAL A 558 1.99 15.89 -30.25
C VAL A 558 3.23 16.74 -30.58
N ALA A 559 4.36 16.46 -29.92
CA ALA A 559 5.64 17.17 -30.12
C ALA A 559 6.54 16.55 -31.19
N ALA A 560 6.21 15.36 -31.72
CA ALA A 560 6.89 14.64 -32.78
C ALA A 560 6.13 14.77 -34.11
#